data_5d4f30d5a5600f31279a764f7880a8ec
#
_entry.id   5d4f30d5a5600f31279a764f7880a8ec
#
_cell.length_a   1.000
_cell.length_b   1.000
_cell.length_c   1.000
_cell.angle_alpha   90.00
_cell.angle_beta   90.00
_cell.angle_gamma   90.00
#
_symmetry.space_group_name_H-M   'P 1'
#
loop_
_entity.id
_entity.type
_entity.pdbx_description
1 polymer ?
#
loop_
_entity_poly.entity_id
_entity_poly.type
_entity_poly.pdbx_seq_one_letter_code
_entity_poly.pdbx_strand_id
1 'polypeptide(L)'
;MIGEDESIKKFWKSEIEKEELKKEIDKEDITEFDPSKLPSFLFIIDEINRAEISKVLGEIMYCLDPDYSGIKGAISTQYSALATDETFFINKDNDKFFIPSNVYIIGTMNDIDRSVEVFDFALRRRFAWYEVKPDKVMDDVLKSMGIETLLKQNYENYKTKIDKLNYAIVDKLKLGRHYQLGPSYFAKISLYYDESKDYEKAIEKVWDNHISQIINEYVKGRGKESEVEDIRENFISNIPDSGVEDEK
;
A
#
# COMPACT_ATOMS: atom_id res chain seq x y z
N MET A 1 6.63 -12.00 -11.88
CA MET A 1 6.18 -11.98 -13.29
C MET A 1 5.42 -10.69 -13.48
N ILE A 2 6.04 -9.69 -14.09
CA ILE A 2 5.37 -8.47 -14.53
C ILE A 2 4.47 -8.92 -15.68
N GLY A 3 3.16 -8.80 -15.50
CA GLY A 3 2.20 -9.13 -16.55
C GLY A 3 2.56 -8.37 -17.81
N GLU A 4 2.71 -9.08 -18.90
CA GLU A 4 2.92 -8.49 -20.22
C GLU A 4 1.62 -7.83 -20.69
N ASP A 5 1.35 -6.62 -20.15
CA ASP A 5 0.25 -5.82 -20.70
C ASP A 5 0.64 -5.39 -22.12
N GLU A 6 -0.05 -5.96 -23.10
CA GLU A 6 0.17 -5.64 -24.52
C GLU A 6 -0.03 -4.14 -24.80
N SER A 7 -0.78 -3.43 -23.96
CA SER A 7 -0.99 -1.97 -24.08
C SER A 7 0.30 -1.21 -23.80
N ILE A 8 1.09 -1.66 -22.81
CA ILE A 8 2.40 -1.08 -22.47
C ILE A 8 3.40 -1.38 -23.58
N LYS A 9 3.44 -2.63 -24.10
CA LYS A 9 4.29 -2.98 -25.25
C LYS A 9 3.93 -2.19 -26.50
N LYS A 10 2.64 -1.95 -26.75
CA LYS A 10 2.17 -1.19 -27.89
C LYS A 10 2.52 0.29 -27.79
N PHE A 11 2.47 0.86 -26.58
CA PHE A 11 2.88 2.23 -26.29
C PHE A 11 4.37 2.44 -26.57
N TRP A 12 5.24 1.52 -26.09
CA TRP A 12 6.71 1.60 -26.35
C TRP A 12 7.13 1.25 -27.77
N LYS A 13 6.25 0.59 -28.54
CA LYS A 13 6.52 0.17 -29.94
C LYS A 13 5.95 1.11 -30.98
N SER A 14 5.19 2.16 -30.60
CA SER A 14 4.72 3.11 -31.60
C SER A 14 5.91 3.86 -32.19
N GLU A 15 6.15 3.66 -33.48
CA GLU A 15 7.29 4.28 -34.18
C GLU A 15 7.23 5.81 -34.15
N ILE A 16 6.04 6.37 -34.06
CA ILE A 16 5.79 7.82 -34.01
C ILE A 16 6.37 8.41 -32.71
N GLU A 17 6.15 7.76 -31.58
CA GLU A 17 6.66 8.20 -30.27
C GLU A 17 8.18 8.02 -30.16
N LYS A 18 8.74 6.97 -30.75
CA LYS A 18 10.20 6.78 -30.82
C LYS A 18 10.86 7.88 -31.66
N GLU A 19 10.25 8.31 -32.76
CA GLU A 19 10.80 9.39 -33.59
C GLU A 19 10.64 10.76 -32.94
N GLU A 20 9.54 11.03 -32.25
CA GLU A 20 9.34 12.28 -31.52
C GLU A 20 10.29 12.38 -30.32
N LEU A 21 10.43 11.31 -29.53
CA LEU A 21 11.40 11.24 -28.46
C LEU A 21 12.85 11.39 -28.98
N LYS A 22 13.20 10.74 -30.08
CA LYS A 22 14.53 10.91 -30.70
C LYS A 22 14.75 12.33 -31.16
N LYS A 23 13.79 12.98 -31.81
CA LYS A 23 13.90 14.38 -32.23
C LYS A 23 14.03 15.35 -31.08
N GLU A 24 13.42 15.05 -29.92
CA GLU A 24 13.58 15.85 -28.71
C GLU A 24 14.94 15.61 -28.01
N ILE A 25 15.46 14.38 -28.05
CA ILE A 25 16.77 14.02 -27.48
C ILE A 25 17.93 14.52 -28.36
N ASP A 26 17.78 14.53 -29.68
CA ASP A 26 18.79 14.98 -30.64
C ASP A 26 18.89 16.52 -30.73
N LYS A 27 18.02 17.28 -30.10
CA LYS A 27 18.19 18.73 -29.93
C LYS A 27 19.33 18.99 -28.96
N GLU A 28 20.36 19.73 -29.39
CA GLU A 28 21.52 20.09 -28.57
C GLU A 28 21.19 20.81 -27.24
N ASP A 29 19.95 21.18 -27.01
CA ASP A 29 19.50 21.90 -25.83
C ASP A 29 18.40 21.11 -25.08
N ILE A 30 18.85 20.11 -24.33
CA ILE A 30 17.99 19.27 -23.47
C ILE A 30 17.33 20.09 -22.33
N THR A 31 17.68 21.36 -22.16
CA THR A 31 17.14 22.27 -21.17
C THR A 31 15.69 22.70 -21.45
N GLU A 32 15.20 22.54 -22.70
CA GLU A 32 13.83 22.91 -23.12
C GLU A 32 12.85 21.73 -23.10
N PHE A 33 13.27 20.55 -22.63
CA PHE A 33 12.37 19.41 -22.53
C PHE A 33 11.31 19.65 -21.42
N ASP A 34 10.06 19.76 -21.81
CA ASP A 34 8.92 19.93 -20.88
C ASP A 34 8.32 18.57 -20.53
N PRO A 35 8.69 17.98 -19.38
CA PRO A 35 8.18 16.68 -18.98
C PRO A 35 6.66 16.68 -18.69
N SER A 36 6.03 17.85 -18.56
CA SER A 36 4.58 17.96 -18.34
C SER A 36 3.76 17.56 -19.58
N LYS A 37 4.37 17.53 -20.75
CA LYS A 37 3.75 17.09 -22.00
C LYS A 37 3.73 15.58 -22.18
N LEU A 38 4.48 14.83 -21.36
CA LEU A 38 4.51 13.39 -21.41
C LEU A 38 3.41 12.79 -20.52
N PRO A 39 2.86 11.64 -20.90
CA PRO A 39 1.96 10.90 -19.99
C PRO A 39 2.72 10.51 -18.70
N SER A 40 2.06 10.67 -17.57
CA SER A 40 2.62 10.25 -16.29
C SER A 40 2.52 8.74 -16.13
N PHE A 41 3.58 8.12 -15.64
CA PHE A 41 3.65 6.69 -15.33
C PHE A 41 3.72 6.48 -13.83
N LEU A 42 2.95 5.51 -13.34
CA LEU A 42 2.97 5.10 -11.95
C LEU A 42 3.58 3.71 -11.83
N PHE A 43 4.68 3.60 -11.10
CA PHE A 43 5.31 2.34 -10.77
C PHE A 43 4.99 1.98 -9.30
N ILE A 44 4.25 0.88 -9.09
CA ILE A 44 3.83 0.45 -7.76
C ILE A 44 4.72 -0.71 -7.31
N ILE A 45 5.35 -0.55 -6.14
CA ILE A 45 6.12 -1.59 -5.45
C ILE A 45 5.32 -2.01 -4.23
N ASP A 46 4.66 -3.15 -4.32
CA ASP A 46 3.93 -3.70 -3.19
C ASP A 46 4.89 -4.34 -2.18
N GLU A 47 4.67 -4.05 -0.88
CA GLU A 47 5.50 -4.53 0.22
C GLU A 47 7.00 -4.23 0.03
N ILE A 48 7.31 -2.98 -0.28
CA ILE A 48 8.68 -2.52 -0.58
C ILE A 48 9.70 -2.87 0.50
N ASN A 49 9.26 -3.07 1.74
CA ASN A 49 10.10 -3.44 2.87
C ASN A 49 10.40 -4.95 2.98
N ARG A 50 9.82 -5.82 2.14
CA ARG A 50 10.12 -7.27 2.15
C ARG A 50 11.43 -7.65 1.49
N ALA A 51 12.09 -6.72 0.83
CA ALA A 51 13.40 -6.93 0.27
C ALA A 51 14.39 -5.89 0.80
N GLU A 52 15.68 -6.23 0.80
CA GLU A 52 16.75 -5.24 0.99
C GLU A 52 16.79 -4.29 -0.22
N ILE A 53 15.89 -3.31 -0.23
CA ILE A 53 15.69 -2.43 -1.39
C ILE A 53 16.97 -1.73 -1.81
N SER A 54 17.83 -1.37 -0.87
CA SER A 54 19.15 -0.79 -1.16
C SER A 54 20.00 -1.70 -2.03
N LYS A 55 19.91 -3.03 -1.83
CA LYS A 55 20.62 -4.01 -2.66
C LYS A 55 19.90 -4.26 -3.99
N VAL A 56 18.56 -4.25 -3.98
CA VAL A 56 17.76 -4.47 -5.20
C VAL A 56 17.93 -3.31 -6.17
N LEU A 57 17.87 -2.09 -5.68
CA LEU A 57 18.00 -0.87 -6.50
C LEU A 57 19.47 -0.52 -6.77
N GLY A 58 20.38 -0.91 -5.88
CA GLY A 58 21.80 -0.61 -6.04
C GLY A 58 22.07 0.86 -6.36
N GLU A 59 22.79 1.09 -7.42
CA GLU A 59 23.12 2.45 -7.90
C GLU A 59 21.89 3.24 -8.39
N ILE A 60 20.79 2.57 -8.78
CA ILE A 60 19.54 3.23 -9.21
C ILE A 60 18.94 4.08 -8.06
N MET A 61 19.27 3.75 -6.81
CA MET A 61 18.88 4.56 -5.67
C MET A 61 19.24 6.04 -5.79
N TYR A 62 20.32 6.35 -6.51
CA TYR A 62 20.70 7.73 -6.75
C TYR A 62 19.65 8.48 -7.60
N CYS A 63 19.06 7.80 -8.58
CA CYS A 63 18.01 8.36 -9.44
C CYS A 63 16.69 8.62 -8.72
N LEU A 64 16.49 8.05 -7.50
CA LEU A 64 15.31 8.28 -6.69
C LEU A 64 15.37 9.57 -5.85
N ASP A 65 16.53 10.17 -5.76
CA ASP A 65 16.70 11.42 -5.01
C ASP A 65 16.01 12.56 -5.78
N PRO A 66 15.13 13.35 -5.15
CA PRO A 66 14.40 14.43 -5.82
C PRO A 66 15.31 15.45 -6.53
N ASP A 67 16.51 15.69 -5.98
CA ASP A 67 17.47 16.62 -6.55
C ASP A 67 18.15 16.08 -7.83
N TYR A 68 18.07 14.77 -8.05
CA TYR A 68 18.66 14.03 -9.16
C TYR A 68 17.62 13.34 -10.05
N SER A 69 16.38 13.82 -10.04
CA SER A 69 15.32 13.31 -10.92
C SER A 69 15.60 13.68 -12.39
N GLY A 70 15.29 12.77 -13.30
CA GLY A 70 15.49 12.95 -14.72
C GLY A 70 16.96 12.86 -15.15
N ILE A 71 17.29 13.51 -16.26
CA ILE A 71 18.64 13.45 -16.89
C ILE A 71 19.77 13.88 -15.95
N LYS A 72 19.51 14.79 -15.03
CA LYS A 72 20.51 15.26 -14.05
C LYS A 72 21.03 14.13 -13.17
N GLY A 73 20.22 13.11 -12.92
CA GLY A 73 20.57 11.94 -12.14
C GLY A 73 21.06 10.76 -12.96
N ALA A 74 21.44 10.96 -14.22
CA ALA A 74 21.87 9.87 -15.09
C ALA A 74 23.18 9.24 -14.60
N ILE A 75 23.15 7.92 -14.41
CA ILE A 75 24.23 7.10 -13.88
C ILE A 75 24.65 5.99 -14.86
N SER A 76 25.87 5.55 -14.75
CA SER A 76 26.32 4.31 -15.39
C SER A 76 26.07 3.14 -14.45
N THR A 77 25.32 2.12 -14.88
CA THR A 77 25.04 0.94 -14.08
C THR A 77 26.14 -0.11 -14.24
N GLN A 78 26.33 -0.97 -13.23
CA GLN A 78 27.31 -2.07 -13.28
C GLN A 78 27.07 -3.02 -14.45
N TYR A 79 25.81 -3.13 -14.87
CA TYR A 79 25.37 -4.05 -15.93
C TYR A 79 25.18 -3.38 -17.28
N SER A 80 25.66 -2.14 -17.46
CA SER A 80 25.57 -1.43 -18.74
C SER A 80 26.15 -2.23 -19.91
N ALA A 81 27.22 -3.03 -19.66
CA ALA A 81 27.83 -3.91 -20.66
C ALA A 81 26.90 -5.08 -21.11
N LEU A 82 25.84 -5.38 -20.39
CA LEU A 82 24.83 -6.38 -20.74
C LEU A 82 23.62 -5.77 -21.49
N ALA A 83 23.70 -4.50 -21.79
CA ALA A 83 22.66 -3.80 -22.51
C ALA A 83 22.44 -4.39 -23.90
N THR A 84 21.16 -4.50 -24.28
CA THR A 84 20.74 -4.95 -25.61
C THR A 84 20.20 -3.76 -26.40
N ASP A 85 19.93 -3.97 -27.69
CA ASP A 85 19.29 -2.95 -28.54
C ASP A 85 17.91 -2.50 -28.03
N GLU A 86 17.29 -3.27 -27.12
CA GLU A 86 16.01 -2.95 -26.46
C GLU A 86 16.19 -2.11 -25.18
N THR A 87 17.44 -1.96 -24.70
CA THR A 87 17.72 -1.17 -23.50
C THR A 87 17.72 0.32 -23.86
N PHE A 88 16.96 1.11 -23.08
CA PHE A 88 16.88 2.55 -23.29
C PHE A 88 18.05 3.28 -22.61
N PHE A 89 18.82 4.02 -23.39
CA PHE A 89 19.85 4.92 -22.90
C PHE A 89 19.62 6.33 -23.43
N ILE A 90 20.02 7.35 -22.67
CA ILE A 90 19.91 8.75 -23.08
C ILE A 90 20.83 9.02 -24.31
N ASN A 91 22.00 8.42 -24.29
CA ASN A 91 23.01 8.58 -25.32
C ASN A 91 23.71 7.24 -25.54
N LYS A 92 23.76 6.79 -26.78
CA LYS A 92 24.42 5.53 -27.15
C LYS A 92 25.92 5.51 -26.77
N ASP A 93 26.55 6.69 -26.69
CA ASP A 93 27.98 6.82 -26.38
C ASP A 93 28.25 6.80 -24.86
N ASN A 94 27.23 6.99 -24.00
CA ASN A 94 27.43 7.15 -22.56
C ASN A 94 26.76 6.08 -21.68
N ASP A 95 26.02 5.15 -22.26
CA ASP A 95 25.36 4.01 -21.54
C ASP A 95 24.81 4.38 -20.15
N LYS A 96 24.13 5.54 -20.06
CA LYS A 96 23.61 6.06 -18.79
C LYS A 96 22.13 5.76 -18.64
N PHE A 97 21.77 5.35 -17.43
CA PHE A 97 20.40 5.14 -16.98
C PHE A 97 19.90 6.31 -16.12
N PHE A 98 18.65 6.66 -16.24
CA PHE A 98 17.95 7.60 -15.36
C PHE A 98 16.48 7.22 -15.22
N ILE A 99 15.83 7.75 -14.18
CA ILE A 99 14.38 7.65 -14.02
C ILE A 99 13.79 8.96 -14.55
N PRO A 100 12.94 8.91 -15.60
CA PRO A 100 12.29 10.11 -16.12
C PRO A 100 11.45 10.81 -15.08
N SER A 101 11.37 12.14 -15.14
CA SER A 101 10.64 12.95 -14.16
C SER A 101 9.11 12.77 -14.20
N ASN A 102 8.57 12.15 -15.25
CA ASN A 102 7.18 11.78 -15.38
C ASN A 102 6.86 10.35 -14.84
N VAL A 103 7.84 9.67 -14.26
CA VAL A 103 7.67 8.38 -13.58
C VAL A 103 7.56 8.60 -12.09
N TYR A 104 6.43 8.18 -11.53
CA TYR A 104 6.14 8.25 -10.09
C TYR A 104 6.24 6.86 -9.49
N ILE A 105 6.85 6.75 -8.31
CA ILE A 105 7.02 5.47 -7.62
C ILE A 105 6.25 5.53 -6.32
N ILE A 106 5.35 4.56 -6.13
CA ILE A 106 4.62 4.34 -4.87
C ILE A 106 5.04 3.00 -4.29
N GLY A 107 5.58 3.02 -3.08
CA GLY A 107 5.82 1.81 -2.30
C GLY A 107 4.74 1.62 -1.25
N THR A 108 4.15 0.41 -1.16
CA THR A 108 3.33 0.04 -0.01
C THR A 108 4.18 -0.67 1.02
N MET A 109 3.84 -0.52 2.30
CA MET A 109 4.57 -1.13 3.40
C MET A 109 3.64 -1.50 4.53
N ASN A 110 3.87 -2.68 5.13
CA ASN A 110 3.26 -3.08 6.39
C ASN A 110 4.30 -2.95 7.52
N ASP A 111 4.10 -1.97 8.41
CA ASP A 111 5.06 -1.65 9.48
C ASP A 111 4.99 -2.64 10.66
N ILE A 112 3.95 -3.49 10.74
CA ILE A 112 3.77 -4.46 11.84
C ILE A 112 4.59 -5.73 11.61
N ASP A 113 4.92 -6.03 10.37
CA ASP A 113 5.62 -7.26 10.03
C ASP A 113 7.05 -7.22 10.56
N ARG A 114 7.25 -7.91 11.70
CA ARG A 114 8.56 -7.99 12.39
C ARG A 114 9.59 -8.83 11.63
N SER A 115 9.17 -9.56 10.62
CA SER A 115 10.05 -10.38 9.77
C SER A 115 10.78 -9.58 8.71
N VAL A 116 10.48 -8.28 8.63
CA VAL A 116 10.96 -7.40 7.57
C VAL A 116 12.10 -6.53 8.06
N GLU A 117 13.07 -6.28 7.19
CA GLU A 117 14.20 -5.42 7.50
C GLU A 117 13.76 -3.98 7.77
N VAL A 118 14.49 -3.33 8.69
CA VAL A 118 14.29 -1.91 8.97
C VAL A 118 14.59 -1.12 7.69
N PHE A 119 13.59 -0.39 7.22
CA PHE A 119 13.71 0.44 6.02
C PHE A 119 14.86 1.46 6.21
N ASP A 120 15.88 1.37 5.35
CA ASP A 120 17.11 2.14 5.43
C ASP A 120 16.84 3.66 5.47
N PHE A 121 17.57 4.38 6.32
CA PHE A 121 17.50 5.84 6.42
C PHE A 121 17.81 6.53 5.08
N ALA A 122 18.66 5.94 4.25
CA ALA A 122 18.97 6.47 2.92
C ALA A 122 17.75 6.45 2.00
N LEU A 123 16.90 5.43 2.10
CA LEU A 123 15.63 5.35 1.39
C LEU A 123 14.58 6.28 2.00
N ARG A 124 14.51 6.32 3.33
CA ARG A 124 13.52 7.16 4.02
C ARG A 124 13.50 8.60 3.54
N ARG A 125 14.66 9.20 3.30
CA ARG A 125 14.77 10.60 2.85
C ARG A 125 14.37 10.81 1.39
N ARG A 126 14.25 9.74 0.58
CA ARG A 126 13.93 9.81 -0.84
C ARG A 126 12.44 9.65 -1.13
N PHE A 127 11.66 9.22 -0.13
CA PHE A 127 10.23 9.03 -0.24
C PHE A 127 9.48 9.99 0.67
N ALA A 128 8.36 10.52 0.17
CA ALA A 128 7.35 11.14 1.01
C ALA A 128 6.54 10.05 1.71
N TRP A 129 6.36 10.18 3.02
CA TRP A 129 5.69 9.17 3.84
C TRP A 129 4.23 9.54 4.07
N TYR A 130 3.37 8.60 3.81
CA TYR A 130 1.94 8.75 4.09
C TYR A 130 1.44 7.54 4.88
N GLU A 131 0.96 7.80 6.10
CA GLU A 131 0.35 6.77 6.95
C GLU A 131 -1.13 6.61 6.59
N VAL A 132 -1.52 5.41 6.15
CA VAL A 132 -2.93 5.05 5.91
C VAL A 132 -3.52 4.54 7.22
N LYS A 133 -4.23 5.39 7.93
CA LYS A 133 -4.85 5.06 9.22
C LYS A 133 -6.17 4.36 9.01
N PRO A 134 -6.40 3.19 9.67
CA PRO A 134 -7.64 2.44 9.54
C PRO A 134 -8.90 3.28 9.83
N ASP A 135 -8.89 4.09 10.88
CA ASP A 135 -10.00 4.96 11.28
C ASP A 135 -10.38 6.01 10.21
N LYS A 136 -9.45 6.38 9.33
CA LYS A 136 -9.70 7.37 8.26
C LYS A 136 -10.22 6.77 6.97
N VAL A 137 -9.94 5.51 6.72
CA VAL A 137 -10.27 4.87 5.43
C VAL A 137 -11.32 3.77 5.58
N MET A 138 -11.66 3.36 6.80
CA MET A 138 -12.55 2.24 7.09
C MET A 138 -13.89 2.36 6.35
N ASP A 139 -14.58 3.47 6.55
CA ASP A 139 -15.93 3.68 6.01
C ASP A 139 -15.91 3.72 4.47
N ASP A 140 -15.00 4.50 3.90
CA ASP A 140 -14.89 4.67 2.44
C ASP A 140 -14.54 3.35 1.75
N VAL A 141 -13.60 2.58 2.32
CA VAL A 141 -13.20 1.29 1.74
C VAL A 141 -14.32 0.26 1.88
N LEU A 142 -14.97 0.14 3.04
CA LEU A 142 -16.08 -0.80 3.20
C LEU A 142 -17.25 -0.48 2.27
N LYS A 143 -17.57 0.81 2.07
CA LYS A 143 -18.58 1.25 1.09
C LYS A 143 -18.18 0.92 -0.33
N SER A 144 -16.94 1.20 -0.72
CA SER A 144 -16.42 0.87 -2.05
C SER A 144 -16.45 -0.63 -2.35
N MET A 145 -16.32 -1.46 -1.32
CA MET A 145 -16.44 -2.92 -1.40
C MET A 145 -17.91 -3.43 -1.32
N GLY A 146 -18.88 -2.52 -1.27
CA GLY A 146 -20.31 -2.86 -1.26
C GLY A 146 -20.85 -3.38 0.08
N ILE A 147 -20.08 -3.28 1.18
CA ILE A 147 -20.48 -3.81 2.49
C ILE A 147 -21.67 -3.05 3.06
N GLU A 148 -21.74 -1.73 2.87
CA GLU A 148 -22.92 -0.94 3.26
C GLU A 148 -24.19 -1.45 2.58
N THR A 149 -24.13 -1.65 1.26
CA THR A 149 -25.26 -2.17 0.47
C THR A 149 -25.64 -3.58 0.89
N LEU A 150 -24.68 -4.41 1.24
CA LEU A 150 -24.87 -5.78 1.70
C LEU A 150 -25.56 -5.84 3.06
N LEU A 151 -25.05 -5.10 4.04
CA LEU A 151 -25.52 -5.14 5.43
C LEU A 151 -26.76 -4.26 5.70
N LYS A 152 -27.00 -3.25 4.87
CA LYS A 152 -28.13 -2.33 4.98
C LYS A 152 -28.26 -1.72 6.39
N GLN A 153 -29.38 -1.98 7.08
CA GLN A 153 -29.64 -1.48 8.44
C GLN A 153 -28.61 -1.92 9.48
N ASN A 154 -27.87 -2.98 9.25
CA ASN A 154 -26.84 -3.48 10.16
C ASN A 154 -25.47 -2.80 9.97
N TYR A 155 -25.29 -1.98 8.94
CA TYR A 155 -24.00 -1.41 8.60
C TYR A 155 -23.44 -0.51 9.70
N GLU A 156 -24.23 0.41 10.23
CA GLU A 156 -23.77 1.33 11.30
C GLU A 156 -23.46 0.58 12.60
N ASN A 157 -24.23 -0.45 12.93
CA ASN A 157 -23.90 -1.33 14.06
C ASN A 157 -22.56 -2.04 13.84
N TYR A 158 -22.33 -2.55 12.63
CA TYR A 158 -21.07 -3.23 12.28
C TYR A 158 -19.88 -2.28 12.38
N LYS A 159 -20.01 -1.06 11.85
CA LYS A 159 -18.98 -0.04 11.94
C LYS A 159 -18.65 0.32 13.39
N THR A 160 -19.68 0.51 14.23
CA THR A 160 -19.48 0.75 15.66
C THR A 160 -18.70 -0.39 16.35
N LYS A 161 -19.00 -1.64 16.00
CA LYS A 161 -18.25 -2.80 16.51
C LYS A 161 -16.78 -2.79 16.08
N ILE A 162 -16.51 -2.45 14.85
CA ILE A 162 -15.14 -2.30 14.29
C ILE A 162 -14.37 -1.22 15.07
N ASP A 163 -14.98 -0.06 15.27
CA ASP A 163 -14.34 1.06 15.97
C ASP A 163 -14.04 0.68 17.43
N LYS A 164 -14.99 0.05 18.12
CA LYS A 164 -14.80 -0.45 19.50
C LYS A 164 -13.67 -1.49 19.57
N LEU A 165 -13.57 -2.39 18.60
CA LEU A 165 -12.51 -3.39 18.52
C LEU A 165 -11.15 -2.72 18.32
N ASN A 166 -11.04 -1.83 17.34
CA ASN A 166 -9.78 -1.12 17.07
C ASN A 166 -9.37 -0.20 18.24
N TYR A 167 -10.34 0.40 18.93
CA TYR A 167 -10.07 1.13 20.17
C TYR A 167 -9.54 0.20 21.27
N ALA A 168 -10.15 -0.97 21.44
CA ALA A 168 -9.75 -1.94 22.46
C ALA A 168 -8.32 -2.53 22.21
N ILE A 169 -7.93 -2.70 20.95
CA ILE A 169 -6.55 -3.08 20.60
C ILE A 169 -5.55 -2.06 21.18
N VAL A 170 -5.84 -0.78 21.07
CA VAL A 170 -4.95 0.27 21.56
C VAL A 170 -5.06 0.40 23.09
N ASP A 171 -6.27 0.43 23.63
CA ASP A 171 -6.51 0.78 25.02
C ASP A 171 -6.43 -0.43 25.97
N LYS A 172 -7.11 -1.53 25.68
CA LYS A 172 -7.11 -2.74 26.56
C LYS A 172 -5.85 -3.57 26.37
N LEU A 173 -5.47 -3.85 25.12
CA LEU A 173 -4.26 -4.65 24.85
C LEU A 173 -2.98 -3.84 25.01
N LYS A 174 -3.07 -2.50 25.12
CA LYS A 174 -1.91 -1.58 25.23
C LYS A 174 -0.93 -1.73 24.06
N LEU A 175 -1.48 -1.97 22.87
CA LEU A 175 -0.74 -2.00 21.62
C LEU A 175 -0.74 -0.61 20.97
N GLY A 176 0.23 -0.35 20.09
CA GLY A 176 0.27 0.90 19.33
C GLY A 176 -0.87 0.98 18.29
N ARG A 177 -1.18 2.20 17.80
CA ARG A 177 -2.22 2.40 16.78
C ARG A 177 -1.97 1.63 15.48
N HIS A 178 -0.71 1.36 15.16
CA HIS A 178 -0.33 0.57 13.99
C HIS A 178 -0.81 -0.90 14.05
N TYR A 179 -1.22 -1.40 15.25
CA TYR A 179 -1.84 -2.73 15.40
C TYR A 179 -3.36 -2.74 15.10
N GLN A 180 -3.97 -1.59 14.83
CA GLN A 180 -5.39 -1.55 14.44
C GLN A 180 -5.61 -2.31 13.14
N LEU A 181 -6.73 -3.03 13.06
CA LEU A 181 -7.06 -3.83 11.89
C LEU A 181 -7.66 -2.96 10.79
N GLY A 182 -7.19 -3.16 9.57
CA GLY A 182 -7.67 -2.46 8.39
C GLY A 182 -8.98 -3.02 7.83
N PRO A 183 -9.61 -2.30 6.88
CA PRO A 183 -10.94 -2.65 6.36
C PRO A 183 -10.99 -4.01 5.65
N SER A 184 -9.89 -4.50 5.12
CA SER A 184 -9.83 -5.79 4.42
C SER A 184 -10.20 -6.98 5.29
N TYR A 185 -9.95 -6.91 6.60
CA TYR A 185 -10.38 -7.95 7.55
C TYR A 185 -11.88 -7.96 7.72
N PHE A 186 -12.48 -6.79 7.85
CA PHE A 186 -13.91 -6.62 8.11
C PHE A 186 -14.77 -6.81 6.85
N ALA A 187 -14.22 -6.52 5.67
CA ALA A 187 -14.89 -6.79 4.40
C ALA A 187 -15.16 -8.29 4.17
N LYS A 188 -14.45 -9.18 4.90
CA LYS A 188 -14.68 -10.63 4.85
C LYS A 188 -16.09 -11.05 5.33
N ILE A 189 -16.84 -10.15 5.99
CA ILE A 189 -18.23 -10.41 6.34
C ILE A 189 -19.09 -10.77 5.12
N SER A 190 -18.74 -10.26 3.94
CA SER A 190 -19.43 -10.59 2.69
C SER A 190 -19.43 -12.09 2.38
N LEU A 191 -18.36 -12.80 2.74
CA LEU A 191 -18.26 -14.25 2.52
C LEU A 191 -19.27 -15.07 3.32
N TYR A 192 -19.71 -14.54 4.47
CA TYR A 192 -20.53 -15.27 5.43
C TYR A 192 -21.98 -14.79 5.48
N TYR A 193 -22.18 -13.48 5.32
CA TYR A 193 -23.52 -12.90 5.38
C TYR A 193 -24.35 -13.23 4.13
N ASP A 194 -23.72 -13.30 2.96
CA ASP A 194 -24.41 -13.64 1.71
C ASP A 194 -24.95 -15.08 1.71
N GLU A 195 -24.21 -16.00 2.32
CA GLU A 195 -24.60 -17.40 2.45
C GLU A 195 -25.72 -17.61 3.49
N SER A 196 -25.56 -17.04 4.69
CA SER A 196 -26.44 -17.36 5.82
C SER A 196 -27.63 -16.40 5.97
N LYS A 197 -27.52 -15.16 5.48
CA LYS A 197 -28.44 -14.05 5.76
C LYS A 197 -28.60 -13.74 7.27
N ASP A 198 -27.73 -14.33 8.09
CA ASP A 198 -27.69 -14.20 9.52
C ASP A 198 -26.51 -13.33 9.93
N TYR A 199 -26.82 -12.12 10.40
CA TYR A 199 -25.81 -11.11 10.71
C TYR A 199 -24.92 -11.53 11.89
N GLU A 200 -25.51 -12.08 12.94
CA GLU A 200 -24.76 -12.47 14.14
C GLU A 200 -23.79 -13.61 13.83
N LYS A 201 -24.27 -14.60 13.12
CA LYS A 201 -23.45 -15.72 12.68
C LYS A 201 -22.34 -15.30 11.71
N ALA A 202 -22.61 -14.30 10.87
CA ALA A 202 -21.58 -13.77 9.97
C ALA A 202 -20.48 -13.05 10.74
N ILE A 203 -20.81 -12.23 11.75
CA ILE A 203 -19.85 -11.57 12.63
C ILE A 203 -19.00 -12.60 13.39
N GLU A 204 -19.62 -13.62 13.96
CA GLU A 204 -18.92 -14.69 14.66
C GLU A 204 -17.90 -15.37 13.74
N LYS A 205 -18.28 -15.70 12.51
CA LYS A 205 -17.36 -16.29 11.52
C LYS A 205 -16.24 -15.35 11.11
N VAL A 206 -16.49 -14.06 11.02
CA VAL A 206 -15.42 -13.06 10.76
C VAL A 206 -14.40 -13.06 11.88
N TRP A 207 -14.89 -13.08 13.13
CA TRP A 207 -14.00 -13.17 14.29
C TRP A 207 -13.18 -14.46 14.27
N ASP A 208 -13.85 -15.61 14.21
CA ASP A 208 -13.19 -16.92 14.37
C ASP A 208 -12.17 -17.20 13.24
N ASN A 209 -12.50 -16.83 12.00
CA ASN A 209 -11.68 -17.18 10.85
C ASN A 209 -10.66 -16.13 10.44
N HIS A 210 -10.82 -14.85 10.85
CA HIS A 210 -9.98 -13.75 10.33
C HIS A 210 -9.37 -12.86 11.41
N ILE A 211 -10.08 -12.61 12.52
CA ILE A 211 -9.64 -11.64 13.52
C ILE A 211 -8.89 -12.31 14.67
N SER A 212 -9.44 -13.39 15.21
CA SER A 212 -8.91 -14.07 16.40
C SER A 212 -7.46 -14.46 16.27
N GLN A 213 -7.06 -15.01 15.12
CA GLN A 213 -5.69 -15.49 14.89
C GLN A 213 -4.68 -14.34 14.95
N ILE A 214 -5.03 -13.19 14.39
CA ILE A 214 -4.16 -12.02 14.34
C ILE A 214 -4.02 -11.40 15.72
N ILE A 215 -5.15 -11.22 16.44
CA ILE A 215 -5.12 -10.66 17.78
C ILE A 215 -4.32 -11.58 18.73
N ASN A 216 -4.53 -12.89 18.64
CA ASN A 216 -3.77 -13.86 19.42
C ASN A 216 -2.26 -13.79 19.15
N GLU A 217 -1.85 -13.61 17.87
CA GLU A 217 -0.42 -13.44 17.55
C GLU A 217 0.12 -12.11 18.12
N TYR A 218 -0.66 -11.04 18.11
CA TYR A 218 -0.27 -9.76 18.71
C TYR A 218 -0.02 -9.84 20.23
N VAL A 219 -0.80 -10.63 20.94
CA VAL A 219 -0.71 -10.76 22.41
C VAL A 219 0.09 -11.95 22.88
N LYS A 220 0.62 -12.77 21.97
CA LYS A 220 1.38 -13.96 22.27
C LYS A 220 2.51 -13.68 23.27
N GLY A 221 2.48 -14.41 24.39
CA GLY A 221 3.46 -14.25 25.46
C GLY A 221 3.31 -12.96 26.31
N ARG A 222 2.18 -12.25 26.19
CA ARG A 222 1.90 -11.01 26.94
C ARG A 222 0.91 -11.20 28.09
N GLY A 223 0.30 -12.39 28.26
CA GLY A 223 -0.67 -12.68 29.32
C GLY A 223 -1.93 -11.83 29.20
N LYS A 224 -2.48 -11.69 27.98
CA LYS A 224 -3.64 -10.85 27.65
C LYS A 224 -4.83 -11.65 27.15
N GLU A 225 -4.89 -12.94 27.48
CA GLU A 225 -5.90 -13.86 26.97
C GLU A 225 -7.32 -13.47 27.46
N SER A 226 -7.45 -12.97 28.69
CA SER A 226 -8.73 -12.51 29.22
C SER A 226 -9.24 -11.26 28.51
N GLU A 227 -8.36 -10.32 28.21
CA GLU A 227 -8.74 -9.10 27.47
C GLU A 227 -9.14 -9.41 26.02
N VAL A 228 -8.54 -10.45 25.43
CA VAL A 228 -8.94 -10.92 24.08
C VAL A 228 -10.35 -11.49 24.10
N GLU A 229 -10.72 -12.28 25.13
CA GLU A 229 -12.08 -12.82 25.26
C GLU A 229 -13.10 -11.70 25.48
N ASP A 230 -12.80 -10.72 26.32
CA ASP A 230 -13.64 -9.53 26.49
C ASP A 230 -13.85 -8.77 25.17
N ILE A 231 -12.80 -8.66 24.35
CA ILE A 231 -12.90 -8.00 23.04
C ILE A 231 -13.79 -8.83 22.11
N ARG A 232 -13.66 -10.16 22.12
CA ARG A 232 -14.47 -11.08 21.35
C ARG A 232 -15.96 -10.93 21.71
N GLU A 233 -16.28 -11.01 23.00
CA GLU A 233 -17.64 -10.86 23.47
C GLU A 233 -18.25 -9.54 23.04
N ASN A 234 -17.54 -8.44 23.18
CA ASN A 234 -18.01 -7.11 22.78
C ASN A 234 -18.17 -6.98 21.25
N PHE A 235 -17.39 -7.68 20.45
CA PHE A 235 -17.49 -7.65 19.00
C PHE A 235 -18.66 -8.51 18.49
N ILE A 236 -18.89 -9.68 19.09
CA ILE A 236 -19.94 -10.62 18.67
C ILE A 236 -21.31 -10.22 19.24
N SER A 237 -21.39 -9.88 20.54
CA SER A 237 -22.66 -9.62 21.21
C SER A 237 -23.39 -8.39 20.65
N ASN A 238 -24.71 -8.51 20.51
CA ASN A 238 -25.60 -7.37 20.32
C ASN A 238 -25.88 -6.70 21.68
N ILE A 239 -24.93 -5.91 22.20
CA ILE A 239 -25.24 -5.05 23.33
C ILE A 239 -26.02 -3.84 22.78
N PRO A 240 -27.31 -3.65 23.16
CA PRO A 240 -27.97 -2.40 22.82
C PRO A 240 -27.16 -1.26 23.43
N ASP A 241 -27.02 -0.21 22.69
CA ASP A 241 -26.32 1.02 23.09
C ASP A 241 -26.92 1.53 24.40
N SER A 242 -26.33 1.17 25.53
CA SER A 242 -26.61 1.82 26.79
C SER A 242 -25.97 3.21 26.68
N GLY A 243 -26.82 4.20 26.38
CA GLY A 243 -26.44 5.57 26.11
C GLY A 243 -25.33 6.04 27.05
N VAL A 244 -24.32 6.61 26.44
CA VAL A 244 -23.35 7.43 27.15
C VAL A 244 -24.14 8.63 27.70
N GLU A 245 -24.45 8.62 28.98
CA GLU A 245 -24.87 9.83 29.69
C GLU A 245 -23.70 10.82 29.60
N ASP A 246 -23.90 11.88 28.84
CA ASP A 246 -23.06 13.08 28.86
C ASP A 246 -23.11 13.65 30.30
N GLU A 247 -22.15 13.29 31.13
CA GLU A 247 -21.89 14.06 32.34
C GLU A 247 -21.30 15.42 31.95
N LYS A 248 -22.05 16.43 32.29
CA LYS A 248 -21.82 17.88 32.14
C LYS A 248 -20.55 18.35 32.83
#